data_5ea1ebe75af7cfaf334809ebf052106a
#
_entry.id   5ea1ebe75af7cfaf334809ebf052106a
#
_cell.length_a   1.000
_cell.length_b   1.000
_cell.length_c   1.000
_cell.angle_alpha   90.00
_cell.angle_beta   90.00
_cell.angle_gamma   90.00
#
_symmetry.space_group_name_H-M   'P 1'
#
loop_
_entity.id
_entity.type
_entity.pdbx_description
1 polymer ?
#
loop_
_entity_poly.entity_id
_entity_poly.type
_entity_poly.pdbx_seq_one_letter_code
_entity_poly.pdbx_strand_id
1 'polypeptide(L)'
;MALINGTVVKFTDGKSGIVGSKIGEGGQGEVYHVNYDGKPMALKWYNKCRPSAEFVDNLKKNVSRTTPDDTFLWPIAVVENEMGVGYVMELVKPENKGLSKFIVNKCHFKDEFTVINAAINLCVAFQKLHLKGLAYFDLNDGNFFFDPNTGEVQIGDNDNVSSANNNVSNIGGKRGYMAPEVVMGASPNRYTDFYSLAIILFRLFFIDHPLQGKAMEKIPCLTPRAIEYLFGTNPTFIFDPINKENRATKEYSPNALGRWG
;
A
#
# COMPACT_ATOMS: atom_id res chain seq x y z
N MET A 1 14.28 -18.32 3.33
CA MET A 1 13.59 -19.63 3.51
C MET A 1 12.19 -19.33 4.06
N ALA A 2 11.15 -20.06 3.61
CA ALA A 2 9.81 -19.94 4.18
C ALA A 2 9.77 -20.48 5.62
N LEU A 3 8.92 -19.90 6.47
CA LEU A 3 8.74 -20.39 7.83
C LEU A 3 7.74 -21.56 7.86
N ILE A 4 7.95 -22.47 8.78
CA ILE A 4 7.08 -23.64 8.99
C ILE A 4 6.19 -23.36 10.20
N ASN A 5 4.94 -23.85 10.16
CA ASN A 5 4.03 -23.76 11.29
C ASN A 5 4.66 -24.41 12.54
N GLY A 6 4.58 -23.74 13.68
CA GLY A 6 5.23 -24.15 14.94
C GLY A 6 6.66 -23.61 15.10
N THR A 7 7.27 -22.97 14.10
CA THR A 7 8.58 -22.33 14.25
C THR A 7 8.53 -21.26 15.35
N VAL A 8 9.50 -21.33 16.27
CA VAL A 8 9.67 -20.29 17.29
C VAL A 8 10.64 -19.24 16.75
N VAL A 9 10.20 -17.98 16.76
CA VAL A 9 11.02 -16.81 16.40
C VAL A 9 11.24 -15.93 17.61
N LYS A 10 12.46 -15.37 17.73
CA LYS A 10 12.81 -14.41 18.79
C LYS A 10 12.88 -13.02 18.21
N PHE A 11 12.23 -12.07 18.87
CA PHE A 11 12.18 -10.68 18.47
C PHE A 11 13.23 -9.84 19.18
N THR A 12 13.54 -8.69 18.62
CA THR A 12 14.57 -7.75 19.14
C THR A 12 14.21 -7.16 20.50
N ASP A 13 12.94 -7.19 20.91
CA ASP A 13 12.46 -6.78 22.23
C ASP A 13 12.59 -7.88 23.31
N GLY A 14 13.20 -9.02 22.97
CA GLY A 14 13.39 -10.16 23.86
C GLY A 14 12.22 -11.14 23.94
N LYS A 15 11.08 -10.84 23.33
CA LYS A 15 9.92 -11.73 23.30
C LYS A 15 10.07 -12.82 22.25
N SER A 16 9.22 -13.83 22.34
CA SER A 16 9.15 -14.92 21.38
C SER A 16 7.77 -15.00 20.77
N GLY A 17 7.72 -15.52 19.54
CA GLY A 17 6.47 -15.82 18.86
C GLY A 17 6.48 -17.22 18.26
N ILE A 18 5.31 -17.86 18.23
CA ILE A 18 5.10 -19.15 17.57
C ILE A 18 4.39 -18.88 16.24
N VAL A 19 5.05 -19.21 15.15
CA VAL A 19 4.53 -19.03 13.78
C VAL A 19 3.38 -20.00 13.54
N GLY A 20 2.29 -19.48 13.01
CA GLY A 20 1.09 -20.24 12.60
C GLY A 20 1.00 -20.40 11.07
N SER A 21 -0.22 -20.42 10.57
CA SER A 21 -0.52 -20.56 9.14
C SER A 21 -0.12 -19.31 8.34
N LYS A 22 0.26 -19.50 7.07
CA LYS A 22 0.43 -18.40 6.11
C LYS A 22 -0.92 -17.76 5.81
N ILE A 23 -0.99 -16.43 5.84
CA ILE A 23 -2.19 -15.62 5.58
C ILE A 23 -2.05 -14.72 4.36
N GLY A 24 -0.83 -14.50 3.88
CA GLY A 24 -0.60 -13.67 2.70
C GLY A 24 0.77 -13.89 2.07
N GLU A 25 0.91 -13.37 0.86
CA GLU A 25 2.16 -13.41 0.12
C GLU A 25 2.27 -12.16 -0.76
N GLY A 26 3.44 -11.56 -0.82
CA GLY A 26 3.78 -10.39 -1.62
C GLY A 26 5.07 -10.55 -2.41
N GLY A 27 5.49 -9.47 -3.07
CA GLY A 27 6.74 -9.44 -3.85
C GLY A 27 8.00 -9.68 -3.04
N GLN A 28 8.03 -9.23 -1.78
CA GLN A 28 9.19 -9.29 -0.90
C GLN A 28 9.22 -10.52 0.02
N GLY A 29 8.05 -11.12 0.30
CA GLY A 29 7.97 -12.20 1.27
C GLY A 29 6.55 -12.67 1.54
N GLU A 30 6.38 -13.29 2.69
CA GLU A 30 5.14 -13.92 3.13
C GLU A 30 4.68 -13.35 4.47
N VAL A 31 3.37 -13.40 4.72
CA VAL A 31 2.76 -13.00 5.99
C VAL A 31 2.15 -14.23 6.65
N TYR A 32 2.43 -14.39 7.94
CA TYR A 32 1.97 -15.51 8.75
C TYR A 32 1.17 -15.03 9.95
N HIS A 33 0.23 -15.84 10.41
CA HIS A 33 -0.19 -15.73 11.79
C HIS A 33 0.99 -15.99 12.72
N VAL A 34 1.06 -15.28 13.82
CA VAL A 34 2.03 -15.53 14.88
C VAL A 34 1.36 -15.30 16.25
N ASN A 35 1.57 -16.22 17.17
CA ASN A 35 1.25 -15.96 18.57
C ASN A 35 2.44 -15.23 19.19
N TYR A 36 2.36 -13.92 19.29
CA TYR A 36 3.40 -13.06 19.84
C TYR A 36 3.00 -12.63 21.26
N ASP A 37 3.77 -13.12 22.27
CA ASP A 37 3.53 -12.81 23.69
C ASP A 37 2.08 -13.11 24.12
N GLY A 38 1.52 -14.24 23.68
CA GLY A 38 0.16 -14.68 23.97
C GLY A 38 -0.93 -14.01 23.13
N LYS A 39 -0.59 -13.08 22.21
CA LYS A 39 -1.54 -12.37 21.35
C LYS A 39 -1.46 -12.86 19.90
N PRO A 40 -2.59 -13.04 19.22
CA PRO A 40 -2.62 -13.32 17.79
C PRO A 40 -2.24 -12.06 16.99
N MET A 41 -1.15 -12.14 16.22
CA MET A 41 -0.56 -11.06 15.45
C MET A 41 -0.22 -11.53 14.04
N ALA A 42 0.24 -10.63 13.17
CA ALA A 42 0.78 -10.92 11.85
C ALA A 42 2.31 -10.77 11.86
N LEU A 43 3.00 -11.73 11.25
CA LEU A 43 4.44 -11.69 11.02
C LEU A 43 4.71 -11.57 9.51
N LYS A 44 5.23 -10.44 9.04
CA LYS A 44 5.78 -10.30 7.69
C LYS A 44 7.21 -10.84 7.71
N TRP A 45 7.49 -11.78 6.82
CA TRP A 45 8.77 -12.48 6.72
C TRP A 45 9.37 -12.33 5.32
N TYR A 46 10.57 -11.76 5.22
CA TYR A 46 11.27 -11.52 3.97
C TYR A 46 12.03 -12.78 3.54
N ASN A 47 11.44 -13.58 2.66
CA ASN A 47 12.02 -14.83 2.18
C ASN A 47 12.34 -14.84 0.68
N LYS A 48 11.89 -13.84 -0.08
CA LYS A 48 12.15 -13.73 -1.51
C LYS A 48 13.38 -12.90 -1.84
N CYS A 49 13.66 -11.88 -1.04
CA CYS A 49 14.92 -11.13 -1.07
C CYS A 49 15.33 -10.77 0.36
N ARG A 50 16.62 -10.79 0.65
CA ARG A 50 17.11 -10.32 1.94
C ARG A 50 17.12 -8.80 1.93
N PRO A 51 16.46 -8.14 2.90
CA PRO A 51 16.50 -6.69 3.02
C PRO A 51 17.94 -6.19 3.23
N SER A 52 18.22 -4.97 2.74
CA SER A 52 19.50 -4.31 3.02
C SER A 52 19.61 -3.93 4.51
N ALA A 53 20.83 -3.73 4.99
CA ALA A 53 21.06 -3.27 6.35
C ALA A 53 20.35 -1.93 6.64
N GLU A 54 20.38 -1.01 5.67
CA GLU A 54 19.70 0.28 5.76
C GLU A 54 18.18 0.14 5.92
N PHE A 55 17.57 -0.81 5.20
CA PHE A 55 16.15 -1.12 5.34
C PHE A 55 15.82 -1.66 6.73
N VAL A 56 16.62 -2.60 7.23
CA VAL A 56 16.47 -3.19 8.59
C VAL A 56 16.62 -2.11 9.66
N ASP A 57 17.59 -1.21 9.51
CA ASP A 57 17.79 -0.07 10.42
C ASP A 57 16.59 0.90 10.40
N ASN A 58 16.03 1.19 9.21
CA ASN A 58 14.81 1.99 9.11
C ASN A 58 13.62 1.28 9.78
N LEU A 59 13.47 -0.01 9.59
CA LEU A 59 12.42 -0.81 10.24
C LEU A 59 12.55 -0.77 11.77
N LYS A 60 13.77 -0.92 12.32
CA LYS A 60 14.04 -0.78 13.76
C LYS A 60 13.72 0.64 14.28
N LYS A 61 14.02 1.68 13.48
CA LYS A 61 13.63 3.05 13.80
C LYS A 61 12.11 3.21 13.83
N ASN A 62 11.38 2.57 12.90
CA ASN A 62 9.91 2.59 12.92
C ASN A 62 9.34 1.92 14.16
N VAL A 63 9.88 0.77 14.58
CA VAL A 63 9.50 0.11 15.84
C VAL A 63 9.68 1.03 17.05
N SER A 64 10.73 1.85 17.09
CA SER A 64 10.98 2.79 18.18
C SER A 64 10.12 4.07 18.14
N ARG A 65 9.42 4.32 17.03
CA ARG A 65 8.53 5.48 16.85
C ARG A 65 7.12 5.14 17.31
N THR A 66 6.43 6.13 17.83
CA THR A 66 4.97 6.03 18.02
C THR A 66 4.29 6.00 16.66
N THR A 67 3.32 5.09 16.47
CA THR A 67 2.50 5.04 15.24
C THR A 67 1.97 6.44 14.89
N PRO A 68 1.92 6.81 13.61
CA PRO A 68 1.32 8.08 13.20
C PRO A 68 -0.16 8.18 13.54
N ASP A 69 -0.86 7.07 13.40
CA ASP A 69 -2.29 6.92 13.63
C ASP A 69 -2.61 5.43 13.83
N ASP A 70 -3.71 5.11 14.51
CA ASP A 70 -4.13 3.73 14.78
C ASP A 70 -4.61 2.98 13.51
N THR A 71 -4.79 3.70 12.40
CA THR A 71 -5.10 3.08 11.10
C THR A 71 -3.92 2.32 10.49
N PHE A 72 -2.67 2.67 10.87
CA PHE A 72 -1.48 2.00 10.36
C PHE A 72 -1.20 0.70 11.13
N LEU A 73 -1.12 -0.42 10.42
CA LEU A 73 -0.62 -1.69 10.94
C LEU A 73 0.90 -1.57 11.17
N TRP A 74 1.26 -0.88 12.24
CA TRP A 74 2.63 -0.42 12.49
C TRP A 74 3.54 -1.54 12.94
N PRO A 75 4.83 -1.56 12.54
CA PRO A 75 5.82 -2.51 13.06
C PRO A 75 5.96 -2.39 14.58
N ILE A 76 5.86 -3.51 15.29
CA ILE A 76 5.92 -3.58 16.77
C ILE A 76 7.27 -4.10 17.24
N ALA A 77 7.79 -5.15 16.62
CA ALA A 77 9.09 -5.71 16.91
C ALA A 77 9.68 -6.40 15.67
N VAL A 78 10.99 -6.45 15.58
CA VAL A 78 11.73 -7.04 14.46
C VAL A 78 12.27 -8.42 14.85
N VAL A 79 12.28 -9.35 13.89
CA VAL A 79 13.08 -10.56 13.93
C VAL A 79 14.25 -10.36 12.99
N GLU A 80 15.47 -10.56 13.50
CA GLU A 80 16.68 -10.56 12.68
C GLU A 80 17.62 -11.65 13.20
N ASN A 81 17.83 -12.68 12.40
CA ASN A 81 18.70 -13.81 12.73
C ASN A 81 19.26 -14.48 11.46
N GLU A 82 19.93 -15.59 11.61
CA GLU A 82 20.52 -16.37 10.50
C GLU A 82 19.45 -16.88 9.51
N MET A 83 18.23 -17.15 9.98
CA MET A 83 17.11 -17.61 9.14
C MET A 83 16.58 -16.51 8.24
N GLY A 84 16.67 -15.24 8.66
CA GLY A 84 16.21 -14.09 7.88
C GLY A 84 15.76 -12.90 8.72
N VAL A 85 14.95 -12.06 8.10
CA VAL A 85 14.42 -10.82 8.67
C VAL A 85 12.89 -10.84 8.57
N GLY A 86 12.24 -10.26 9.57
CA GLY A 86 10.78 -10.06 9.59
C GLY A 86 10.38 -9.07 10.68
N TYR A 87 9.10 -8.74 10.72
CA TYR A 87 8.54 -7.92 11.79
C TYR A 87 7.12 -8.33 12.13
N VAL A 88 6.73 -8.11 13.38
CA VAL A 88 5.37 -8.36 13.85
C VAL A 88 4.56 -7.06 13.84
N MET A 89 3.28 -7.18 13.48
CA MET A 89 2.29 -6.11 13.42
C MET A 89 0.92 -6.66 13.79
N GLU A 90 -0.07 -5.79 13.99
CA GLU A 90 -1.45 -6.23 14.19
C GLU A 90 -2.01 -6.94 12.95
N LEU A 91 -3.00 -7.79 13.19
CA LEU A 91 -3.75 -8.44 12.10
C LEU A 91 -4.71 -7.43 11.46
N VAL A 92 -4.94 -7.60 10.17
CA VAL A 92 -6.08 -6.95 9.50
C VAL A 92 -7.35 -7.46 10.15
N LYS A 93 -8.26 -6.55 10.52
CA LYS A 93 -9.57 -6.90 11.09
C LYS A 93 -10.35 -7.80 10.13
N PRO A 94 -11.08 -8.80 10.61
CA PRO A 94 -11.81 -9.76 9.75
C PRO A 94 -12.85 -9.12 8.83
N GLU A 95 -13.47 -8.02 9.27
CA GLU A 95 -14.44 -7.22 8.51
C GLU A 95 -13.78 -6.47 7.36
N ASN A 96 -12.51 -6.07 7.49
CA ASN A 96 -11.80 -5.28 6.49
C ASN A 96 -11.47 -6.10 5.23
N LYS A 97 -11.64 -5.49 4.08
CA LYS A 97 -11.37 -6.08 2.76
C LYS A 97 -10.34 -5.24 2.02
N GLY A 98 -9.38 -5.88 1.37
CA GLY A 98 -8.36 -5.19 0.57
C GLY A 98 -8.99 -4.43 -0.59
N LEU A 99 -8.47 -3.22 -0.88
CA LEU A 99 -8.93 -2.37 -1.98
C LEU A 99 -8.99 -3.12 -3.32
N SER A 100 -8.06 -4.03 -3.55
CA SER A 100 -8.07 -4.88 -4.75
C SER A 100 -9.37 -5.66 -4.96
N LYS A 101 -10.07 -6.05 -3.87
CA LYS A 101 -11.37 -6.76 -3.96
C LYS A 101 -12.48 -5.83 -4.45
N PHE A 102 -12.45 -4.56 -4.07
CA PHE A 102 -13.39 -3.54 -4.55
C PHE A 102 -13.14 -3.25 -6.04
N ILE A 103 -11.87 -3.11 -6.44
CA ILE A 103 -11.46 -2.86 -7.83
C ILE A 103 -11.93 -3.97 -8.78
N VAL A 104 -11.83 -5.23 -8.35
CA VAL A 104 -12.29 -6.38 -9.17
C VAL A 104 -13.74 -6.75 -8.93
N ASN A 105 -14.52 -5.87 -8.30
CA ASN A 105 -15.97 -6.02 -8.07
C ASN A 105 -16.36 -7.26 -7.22
N LYS A 106 -15.48 -7.71 -6.31
CA LYS A 106 -15.72 -8.81 -5.37
C LYS A 106 -16.20 -8.33 -4.00
N CYS A 107 -16.18 -7.03 -3.77
CA CYS A 107 -16.65 -6.38 -2.55
C CYS A 107 -17.18 -4.99 -2.92
N HIS A 108 -18.20 -4.52 -2.20
CA HIS A 108 -18.82 -3.20 -2.38
C HIS A 108 -18.93 -2.51 -1.03
N PHE A 109 -18.81 -1.20 -1.03
CA PHE A 109 -19.21 -0.42 0.13
C PHE A 109 -20.74 -0.41 0.25
N LYS A 110 -21.23 -0.27 1.46
CA LYS A 110 -22.65 -0.26 1.78
C LYS A 110 -23.41 0.84 1.02
N ASP A 111 -22.83 2.03 0.95
CA ASP A 111 -23.39 3.20 0.32
C ASP A 111 -22.29 4.23 -0.02
N GLU A 112 -22.67 5.30 -0.69
CA GLU A 112 -21.76 6.39 -1.06
C GLU A 112 -21.18 7.15 0.13
N PHE A 113 -21.93 7.28 1.25
CA PHE A 113 -21.42 7.91 2.46
C PHE A 113 -20.27 7.09 3.08
N THR A 114 -20.36 5.77 3.00
CA THR A 114 -19.31 4.87 3.46
C THR A 114 -18.03 5.04 2.64
N VAL A 115 -18.13 5.22 1.32
CA VAL A 115 -16.96 5.50 0.46
C VAL A 115 -16.34 6.85 0.80
N ILE A 116 -17.17 7.88 0.98
CA ILE A 116 -16.72 9.22 1.36
C ILE A 116 -15.99 9.16 2.71
N ASN A 117 -16.56 8.44 3.68
CA ASN A 117 -15.94 8.24 4.99
C ASN A 117 -14.57 7.53 4.87
N ALA A 118 -14.50 6.47 4.06
CA ALA A 118 -13.23 5.78 3.78
C ALA A 118 -12.17 6.73 3.18
N ALA A 119 -12.56 7.59 2.24
CA ALA A 119 -11.68 8.58 1.64
C ALA A 119 -11.19 9.62 2.65
N ILE A 120 -12.08 10.11 3.52
CA ILE A 120 -11.73 11.06 4.59
C ILE A 120 -10.76 10.42 5.57
N ASN A 121 -11.06 9.21 6.06
CA ASN A 121 -10.20 8.48 7.00
C ASN A 121 -8.79 8.26 6.42
N LEU A 122 -8.71 7.92 5.15
CA LEU A 122 -7.44 7.75 4.45
C LEU A 122 -6.65 9.07 4.37
N CYS A 123 -7.31 10.18 3.97
CA CYS A 123 -6.67 11.49 3.91
C CYS A 123 -6.16 11.96 5.28
N VAL A 124 -6.95 11.76 6.34
CA VAL A 124 -6.59 12.13 7.72
C VAL A 124 -5.40 11.30 8.19
N ALA A 125 -5.35 10.00 7.89
CA ALA A 125 -4.23 9.14 8.26
C ALA A 125 -2.91 9.64 7.60
N PHE A 126 -2.93 9.93 6.29
CA PHE A 126 -1.76 10.45 5.59
C PHE A 126 -1.37 11.87 6.03
N GLN A 127 -2.34 12.72 6.37
CA GLN A 127 -2.04 14.02 6.98
C GLN A 127 -1.25 13.85 8.28
N LYS A 128 -1.70 12.94 9.17
CA LYS A 128 -1.00 12.65 10.43
C LYS A 128 0.40 12.07 10.21
N LEU A 129 0.57 11.17 9.22
CA LEU A 129 1.86 10.63 8.82
C LEU A 129 2.83 11.76 8.41
N HIS A 130 2.38 12.62 7.49
CA HIS A 130 3.21 13.71 6.96
C HIS A 130 3.52 14.79 8.02
N LEU A 131 2.59 15.05 8.95
CA LEU A 131 2.84 15.97 10.09
C LEU A 131 3.93 15.45 11.03
N LYS A 132 4.14 14.12 11.10
CA LYS A 132 5.29 13.53 11.83
C LYS A 132 6.60 13.54 11.03
N GLY A 133 6.62 14.19 9.86
CA GLY A 133 7.81 14.24 8.99
C GLY A 133 8.14 12.92 8.32
N LEU A 134 7.16 12.03 8.20
CA LEU A 134 7.28 10.73 7.57
C LEU A 134 6.65 10.74 6.17
N ALA A 135 7.08 9.83 5.30
CA ALA A 135 6.46 9.54 4.02
C ALA A 135 6.37 8.03 3.80
N TYR A 136 5.36 7.59 3.05
CA TYR A 136 5.03 6.17 2.90
C TYR A 136 5.78 5.50 1.74
N PHE A 137 5.94 6.20 0.63
CA PHE A 137 6.69 5.85 -0.59
C PHE A 137 6.14 4.73 -1.46
N ASP A 138 5.36 3.78 -0.95
CA ASP A 138 4.82 2.65 -1.72
C ASP A 138 3.29 2.54 -1.60
N LEU A 139 2.58 3.65 -1.89
CA LEU A 139 1.13 3.62 -1.94
C LEU A 139 0.65 2.82 -3.16
N ASN A 140 -0.08 1.75 -2.90
CA ASN A 140 -0.71 0.94 -3.94
C ASN A 140 -1.95 0.20 -3.39
N ASP A 141 -2.78 -0.35 -4.27
CA ASP A 141 -4.05 -1.01 -3.94
C ASP A 141 -3.91 -2.29 -3.08
N GLY A 142 -2.72 -2.82 -2.91
CA GLY A 142 -2.45 -3.98 -2.05
C GLY A 142 -2.37 -3.65 -0.57
N ASN A 143 -2.14 -2.37 -0.21
CA ASN A 143 -1.77 -1.94 1.12
C ASN A 143 -2.93 -1.36 1.94
N PHE A 144 -4.12 -1.20 1.35
CA PHE A 144 -5.28 -0.59 1.97
C PHE A 144 -6.40 -1.60 2.18
N PHE A 145 -6.93 -1.62 3.39
CA PHE A 145 -8.01 -2.51 3.81
C PHE A 145 -9.14 -1.66 4.40
N PHE A 146 -10.37 -1.86 3.92
CA PHE A 146 -11.53 -1.06 4.33
C PHE A 146 -12.64 -1.96 4.88
N ASP A 147 -13.29 -1.49 5.93
CA ASP A 147 -14.57 -2.03 6.32
C ASP A 147 -15.64 -1.52 5.34
N PRO A 148 -16.30 -2.43 4.59
CA PRO A 148 -17.31 -2.05 3.61
C PRO A 148 -18.57 -1.42 4.21
N ASN A 149 -18.81 -1.55 5.52
CA ASN A 149 -19.98 -1.04 6.21
C ASN A 149 -19.78 0.31 6.88
N THR A 150 -18.56 0.61 7.34
CA THR A 150 -18.25 1.82 8.11
C THR A 150 -17.31 2.78 7.40
N GLY A 151 -16.50 2.30 6.44
CA GLY A 151 -15.44 3.06 5.81
C GLY A 151 -14.20 3.23 6.70
N GLU A 152 -14.11 2.49 7.82
CA GLU A 152 -12.85 2.41 8.56
C GLU A 152 -11.75 1.85 7.67
N VAL A 153 -10.50 2.33 7.85
CA VAL A 153 -9.35 1.91 7.08
C VAL A 153 -8.26 1.34 7.96
N GLN A 154 -7.58 0.30 7.48
CA GLN A 154 -6.28 -0.15 7.96
C GLN A 154 -5.27 -0.09 6.83
N ILE A 155 -4.07 0.39 7.13
CA ILE A 155 -2.99 0.62 6.17
C ILE A 155 -1.86 -0.35 6.51
N GLY A 156 -1.59 -1.27 5.61
CA GLY A 156 -0.52 -2.27 5.73
C GLY A 156 0.81 -1.80 5.14
N ASP A 157 1.78 -2.68 5.15
CA ASP A 157 3.09 -2.50 4.47
C ASP A 157 3.86 -1.24 4.89
N ASN A 158 3.86 -0.95 6.20
CA ASN A 158 4.45 0.26 6.77
C ASN A 158 5.97 0.18 7.00
N ASP A 159 6.62 -0.87 6.53
CA ASP A 159 8.07 -1.07 6.61
C ASP A 159 8.87 -0.13 5.70
N ASN A 160 8.24 0.35 4.61
CA ASN A 160 8.82 1.34 3.71
C ASN A 160 8.71 2.78 4.21
N VAL A 161 7.90 3.02 5.26
CA VAL A 161 7.77 4.36 5.84
C VAL A 161 9.11 4.83 6.37
N SER A 162 9.52 6.03 5.97
CA SER A 162 10.74 6.64 6.50
C SER A 162 10.62 8.16 6.61
N SER A 163 11.66 8.82 7.13
CA SER A 163 11.70 10.28 7.15
C SER A 163 11.56 10.84 5.74
N ALA A 164 10.71 11.83 5.55
CA ALA A 164 10.43 12.48 4.27
C ALA A 164 11.67 13.07 3.58
N ASN A 165 12.76 13.26 4.32
CA ASN A 165 14.03 13.77 3.84
C ASN A 165 15.07 12.66 3.61
N ASN A 166 14.75 11.42 3.88
CA ASN A 166 15.67 10.29 3.73
C ASN A 166 15.46 9.68 2.34
N ASN A 167 16.41 9.89 1.44
CA ASN A 167 16.47 9.19 0.17
C ASN A 167 16.83 7.72 0.40
N VAL A 168 15.88 6.91 0.89
CA VAL A 168 16.03 5.46 0.84
C VAL A 168 15.81 5.08 -0.64
N SER A 169 16.88 5.23 -1.42
CA SER A 169 16.94 4.84 -2.81
C SER A 169 16.75 3.33 -2.89
N ASN A 170 15.73 2.88 -3.56
CA ASN A 170 15.39 1.53 -4.05
C ASN A 170 13.99 1.05 -3.67
N ILE A 171 13.10 1.93 -3.21
CA ILE A 171 11.69 1.58 -3.11
C ILE A 171 11.09 1.69 -4.51
N GLY A 172 11.05 0.58 -5.23
CA GLY A 172 10.30 0.48 -6.46
C GLY A 172 8.82 0.42 -6.14
N GLY A 173 8.10 1.51 -6.26
CA GLY A 173 6.66 1.56 -6.11
C GLY A 173 5.94 0.74 -7.20
N LYS A 174 4.67 0.41 -6.98
CA LYS A 174 3.85 -0.30 -7.95
C LYS A 174 3.56 0.61 -9.16
N ARG A 175 3.81 0.09 -10.36
CA ARG A 175 3.54 0.79 -11.62
C ARG A 175 2.10 1.30 -11.68
N GLY A 176 1.93 2.53 -12.16
CA GLY A 176 0.63 3.21 -12.23
C GLY A 176 0.26 3.98 -10.95
N TYR A 177 0.95 3.75 -9.82
CA TYR A 177 0.74 4.53 -8.59
C TYR A 177 1.86 5.55 -8.35
N MET A 178 3.04 5.31 -8.93
CA MET A 178 4.21 6.19 -8.78
C MET A 178 3.96 7.54 -9.45
N ALA A 179 4.41 8.61 -8.79
CA ALA A 179 4.42 9.94 -9.39
C ALA A 179 5.32 9.99 -10.64
N PRO A 180 5.01 10.82 -11.65
CA PRO A 180 5.74 10.88 -12.91
C PRO A 180 7.23 11.07 -12.73
N GLU A 181 7.65 11.94 -11.84
CA GLU A 181 9.06 12.18 -11.52
C GLU A 181 9.75 10.95 -10.94
N VAL A 182 9.03 10.12 -10.16
CA VAL A 182 9.59 8.87 -9.61
C VAL A 182 9.72 7.82 -10.71
N VAL A 183 8.75 7.75 -11.64
CA VAL A 183 8.85 6.89 -12.82
C VAL A 183 10.07 7.26 -13.66
N MET A 184 10.41 8.56 -13.71
CA MET A 184 11.59 9.11 -14.41
C MET A 184 12.89 9.02 -13.59
N GLY A 185 12.87 8.38 -12.42
CA GLY A 185 14.08 8.10 -11.62
C GLY A 185 14.36 9.07 -10.47
N ALA A 186 13.44 10.01 -10.18
CA ALA A 186 13.55 10.83 -8.98
C ALA A 186 13.28 10.01 -7.72
N SER A 187 13.90 10.40 -6.60
CA SER A 187 13.61 9.80 -5.31
C SER A 187 12.22 10.17 -4.83
N PRO A 188 11.43 9.21 -4.29
CA PRO A 188 10.11 9.51 -3.74
C PRO A 188 10.22 10.39 -2.49
N ASN A 189 9.18 11.16 -2.22
CA ASN A 189 9.05 12.07 -1.09
C ASN A 189 7.57 12.24 -0.69
N ARG A 190 7.27 13.08 0.32
CA ARG A 190 5.88 13.29 0.76
C ARG A 190 4.94 13.84 -0.33
N TYR A 191 5.47 14.54 -1.33
CA TYR A 191 4.64 15.08 -2.43
C TYR A 191 4.29 13.97 -3.43
N THR A 192 5.18 13.00 -3.63
CA THR A 192 4.89 11.82 -4.43
C THR A 192 3.87 10.91 -3.75
N ASP A 193 3.79 10.90 -2.40
CA ASP A 193 2.69 10.26 -1.67
C ASP A 193 1.34 10.90 -2.02
N PHE A 194 1.25 12.24 -2.11
CA PHE A 194 -0.01 12.90 -2.49
C PHE A 194 -0.47 12.50 -3.89
N TYR A 195 0.46 12.36 -4.83
CA TYR A 195 0.13 11.87 -6.16
C TYR A 195 -0.44 10.45 -6.10
N SER A 196 0.26 9.55 -5.44
CA SER A 196 -0.18 8.15 -5.29
C SER A 196 -1.50 8.05 -4.52
N LEU A 197 -1.70 8.89 -3.50
CA LEU A 197 -2.95 8.98 -2.75
C LEU A 197 -4.10 9.43 -3.66
N ALA A 198 -3.88 10.41 -4.56
CA ALA A 198 -4.89 10.85 -5.52
C ALA A 198 -5.31 9.71 -6.47
N ILE A 199 -4.36 8.86 -6.90
CA ILE A 199 -4.67 7.64 -7.69
C ILE A 199 -5.54 6.68 -6.87
N ILE A 200 -5.20 6.44 -5.60
CA ILE A 200 -5.98 5.56 -4.71
C ILE A 200 -7.39 6.10 -4.50
N LEU A 201 -7.54 7.40 -4.22
CA LEU A 201 -8.84 8.05 -4.04
C LEU A 201 -9.67 7.98 -5.32
N PHE A 202 -9.07 8.24 -6.48
CA PHE A 202 -9.77 8.08 -7.75
C PHE A 202 -10.28 6.65 -7.92
N ARG A 203 -9.44 5.64 -7.65
CA ARG A 203 -9.84 4.24 -7.74
C ARG A 203 -10.90 3.84 -6.71
N LEU A 204 -10.91 4.48 -5.55
CA LEU A 204 -11.92 4.27 -4.53
C LEU A 204 -13.31 4.72 -5.02
N PHE A 205 -13.39 5.85 -5.71
CA PHE A 205 -14.65 6.42 -6.22
C PHE A 205 -15.09 5.83 -7.57
N PHE A 206 -14.15 5.62 -8.49
CA PHE A 206 -14.45 5.25 -9.87
C PHE A 206 -14.11 3.81 -10.22
N ILE A 207 -13.41 3.07 -9.31
CA ILE A 207 -12.92 1.70 -9.51
C ILE A 207 -11.94 1.57 -10.68
N ASP A 208 -11.82 2.57 -11.51
CA ASP A 208 -10.94 2.63 -12.67
C ASP A 208 -9.65 3.40 -12.34
N HIS A 209 -8.72 3.46 -13.29
CA HIS A 209 -7.45 4.15 -13.09
C HIS A 209 -7.43 5.48 -13.85
N PRO A 210 -7.04 6.61 -13.20
CA PRO A 210 -7.14 7.94 -13.82
C PRO A 210 -6.26 8.16 -15.06
N LEU A 211 -5.25 7.30 -15.27
CA LEU A 211 -4.33 7.41 -16.39
C LEU A 211 -4.44 6.24 -17.38
N GLN A 212 -5.34 5.28 -17.16
CA GLN A 212 -5.51 4.11 -18.01
C GLN A 212 -6.77 4.24 -18.88
N GLY A 213 -6.65 4.96 -19.98
CA GLY A 213 -7.70 5.17 -20.96
C GLY A 213 -7.35 4.63 -22.34
N LYS A 214 -7.94 5.22 -23.36
CA LYS A 214 -7.78 4.78 -24.78
C LYS A 214 -6.35 4.82 -25.31
N ALA A 215 -5.47 5.64 -24.74
CA ALA A 215 -4.06 5.63 -25.12
C ALA A 215 -3.40 4.29 -24.75
N MET A 216 -3.81 3.66 -23.65
CA MET A 216 -3.28 2.38 -23.21
C MET A 216 -3.75 1.21 -24.10
N GLU A 217 -4.96 1.28 -24.65
CA GLU A 217 -5.48 0.25 -25.58
C GLU A 217 -4.65 0.13 -26.85
N LYS A 218 -3.96 1.20 -27.26
CA LYS A 218 -3.10 1.25 -28.43
C LYS A 218 -1.72 0.58 -28.22
N ILE A 219 -1.41 0.21 -26.96
CA ILE A 219 -0.11 -0.34 -26.58
C ILE A 219 -0.25 -1.86 -26.40
N PRO A 220 0.27 -2.67 -27.31
CA PRO A 220 0.08 -4.12 -27.25
C PRO A 220 0.81 -4.79 -26.10
N CYS A 221 1.86 -4.16 -25.56
CA CYS A 221 2.63 -4.67 -24.42
C CYS A 221 3.19 -3.51 -23.59
N LEU A 222 3.02 -3.59 -22.26
CA LEU A 222 3.56 -2.63 -21.32
C LEU A 222 5.07 -2.84 -21.08
N THR A 223 5.86 -2.46 -22.09
CA THR A 223 7.32 -2.42 -21.97
C THR A 223 7.76 -1.33 -20.98
N PRO A 224 9.00 -1.37 -20.44
CA PRO A 224 9.52 -0.28 -19.61
C PRO A 224 9.38 1.12 -20.25
N ARG A 225 9.65 1.22 -21.57
CA ARG A 225 9.51 2.46 -22.34
C ARG A 225 8.04 2.92 -22.44
N ALA A 226 7.10 1.99 -22.61
CA ALA A 226 5.68 2.31 -22.65
C ALA A 226 5.18 2.83 -21.29
N ILE A 227 5.68 2.24 -20.20
CA ILE A 227 5.38 2.67 -18.84
C ILE A 227 5.92 4.07 -18.56
N GLU A 228 7.18 4.30 -18.92
CA GLU A 228 7.84 5.60 -18.82
C GLU A 228 7.07 6.67 -19.62
N TYR A 229 6.59 6.33 -20.80
CA TYR A 229 5.77 7.24 -21.61
C TYR A 229 4.42 7.52 -20.94
N LEU A 230 3.65 6.48 -20.59
CA LEU A 230 2.28 6.64 -20.06
C LEU A 230 2.21 7.26 -18.68
N PHE A 231 3.16 6.95 -17.81
CA PHE A 231 3.10 7.33 -16.40
C PHE A 231 4.20 8.33 -16.00
N GLY A 232 5.21 8.53 -16.84
CA GLY A 232 6.31 9.47 -16.61
C GLY A 232 6.23 10.71 -17.49
N THR A 233 6.50 10.57 -18.80
CA THR A 233 6.65 11.72 -19.70
C THR A 233 5.33 12.29 -20.22
N ASN A 234 4.25 11.47 -20.31
CA ASN A 234 2.95 11.91 -20.82
C ASN A 234 1.77 11.35 -20.00
N PRO A 235 1.70 11.60 -18.69
CA PRO A 235 0.62 11.11 -17.83
C PRO A 235 -0.68 11.89 -18.11
N THR A 236 -1.43 11.49 -19.11
CA THR A 236 -2.66 12.16 -19.52
C THR A 236 -3.86 11.62 -18.74
N PHE A 237 -4.57 12.50 -18.05
CA PHE A 237 -5.78 12.17 -17.28
C PHE A 237 -6.94 11.77 -18.20
N ILE A 238 -7.68 10.70 -17.84
CA ILE A 238 -8.77 10.18 -18.68
C ILE A 238 -9.94 11.16 -18.86
N PHE A 239 -10.09 12.14 -17.97
CA PHE A 239 -11.07 13.23 -18.05
C PHE A 239 -10.43 14.58 -18.40
N ASP A 240 -9.21 14.59 -18.96
CA ASP A 240 -8.57 15.84 -19.39
C ASP A 240 -9.52 16.61 -20.32
N PRO A 241 -9.84 17.89 -20.04
CA PRO A 241 -10.76 18.67 -20.84
C PRO A 241 -10.21 19.03 -22.22
N ILE A 242 -8.90 19.06 -22.38
CA ILE A 242 -8.21 19.51 -23.60
C ILE A 242 -7.64 18.30 -24.37
N ASN A 243 -6.79 17.50 -23.74
CA ASN A 243 -6.17 16.35 -24.37
C ASN A 243 -7.09 15.11 -24.28
N LYS A 244 -7.71 14.74 -25.42
CA LYS A 244 -8.62 13.60 -25.51
C LYS A 244 -7.96 12.29 -25.96
N GLU A 245 -6.64 12.25 -26.11
CA GLU A 245 -5.93 11.04 -26.58
C GLU A 245 -6.10 9.86 -25.62
N ASN A 246 -6.11 10.14 -24.30
CA ASN A 246 -6.29 9.13 -23.26
C ASN A 246 -7.70 9.16 -22.62
N ARG A 247 -8.74 9.60 -23.37
CA ARG A 247 -10.10 9.62 -22.81
C ARG A 247 -10.50 8.25 -22.25
N ALA A 248 -11.44 8.29 -21.30
CA ALA A 248 -11.99 7.09 -20.67
C ALA A 248 -12.50 6.08 -21.72
N THR A 249 -12.30 4.80 -21.46
CA THR A 249 -12.75 3.69 -22.33
C THR A 249 -14.23 3.38 -22.12
N LYS A 250 -14.78 3.72 -20.96
CA LYS A 250 -16.19 3.56 -20.61
C LYS A 250 -16.88 4.93 -20.53
N GLU A 251 -18.16 4.98 -20.87
CA GLU A 251 -18.98 6.11 -20.53
C GLU A 251 -19.25 6.08 -19.03
N TYR A 252 -18.76 7.08 -18.32
CA TYR A 252 -19.13 7.32 -16.94
C TYR A 252 -20.40 8.15 -16.94
N SER A 253 -21.48 7.62 -16.37
CA SER A 253 -22.65 8.45 -16.05
C SER A 253 -22.19 9.64 -15.22
N PRO A 254 -22.82 10.83 -15.35
CA PRO A 254 -22.65 11.94 -14.39
C PRO A 254 -22.87 11.49 -12.94
N ASN A 255 -23.62 10.41 -12.75
CA ASN A 255 -23.80 9.70 -11.48
C ASN A 255 -22.89 8.46 -11.39
N ALA A 256 -21.63 8.54 -11.78
CA ALA A 256 -20.70 7.41 -11.68
C ALA A 256 -20.51 6.94 -10.21
N LEU A 257 -20.84 7.79 -9.24
CA LEU A 257 -21.08 7.40 -7.84
C LEU A 257 -22.32 6.51 -7.68
N GLY A 258 -23.23 6.45 -8.65
CA GLY A 258 -24.43 5.59 -8.65
C GLY A 258 -24.17 4.10 -8.87
N ARG A 259 -22.93 3.64 -8.81
CA ARG A 259 -22.62 2.21 -8.69
C ARG A 259 -22.80 1.67 -7.27
N TRP A 260 -23.17 2.54 -6.33
CA TRP A 260 -23.24 2.22 -4.91
C TRP A 260 -24.69 2.02 -4.43
N GLY A 261 -25.64 1.96 -5.34
CA GLY A 261 -27.04 1.65 -5.06
C GLY A 261 -27.44 0.26 -5.53
#